data_29afecae383fc96e9210d8a19ecd25e4
#
_entry.id   29afecae383fc96e9210d8a19ecd25e4
#
_cell.length_a   1.000
_cell.length_b   1.000
_cell.length_c   1.000
_cell.angle_alpha   90.00
_cell.angle_beta   90.00
_cell.angle_gamma   90.00
#
_symmetry.space_group_name_H-M   'P 1'
#
loop_
_entity.id
_entity.type
_entity.pdbx_description
1 polymer ?
#
loop_
_entity_poly.entity_id
_entity_poly.type
_entity_poly.pdbx_seq_one_letter_code
_entity_poly.pdbx_strand_id
1 'polypeptide(L)'
;MIIGTGAGTRARHAYSVGVELGMPTGVLSVLGTFVSMQNARMLHYLLAKHGIPFIEPVQFPQLPFYLEERNAVNFFGMPPYIFWQPNPAIGRIPPHRTDTGSYLVSEVFGARSMIYVKDEDGLYTADPKKDRNAKFIPEITVSELKAMNLPDVVVEHAVLDHMENAVHRRSLQVINGLVPATLTRALNGEPVGTIITQD
;
A
#
# COMPACT_ATOMS: atom_id res chain seq x y z
N MET A 1 0.87 16.38 2.22
CA MET A 1 0.74 14.93 2.49
C MET A 1 -0.05 14.26 1.37
N ILE A 2 0.27 13.02 0.98
CA ILE A 2 -0.46 12.25 -0.03
C ILE A 2 -1.08 11.04 0.68
N ILE A 3 -2.40 10.87 0.58
CA ILE A 3 -3.14 9.81 1.27
C ILE A 3 -3.67 8.82 0.23
N GLY A 4 -3.08 7.65 0.15
CA GLY A 4 -3.53 6.57 -0.73
C GLY A 4 -4.42 5.57 0.01
N THR A 5 -5.47 5.07 -0.63
CA THR A 5 -6.31 4.01 -0.06
C THR A 5 -6.02 2.65 -0.68
N GLY A 6 -5.96 1.64 0.16
CA GLY A 6 -5.96 0.25 -0.26
C GLY A 6 -7.37 -0.29 -0.52
N ALA A 7 -7.44 -1.51 -1.06
CA ALA A 7 -8.70 -2.18 -1.36
C ALA A 7 -9.17 -3.13 -0.24
N GLY A 8 -8.24 -3.67 0.55
CA GLY A 8 -8.53 -4.47 1.75
C GLY A 8 -9.27 -5.79 1.46
N THR A 9 -10.02 -6.26 2.45
CA THR A 9 -10.74 -7.55 2.42
C THR A 9 -11.77 -7.62 1.30
N ARG A 10 -12.40 -6.49 0.93
CA ARG A 10 -13.39 -6.48 -0.16
C ARG A 10 -12.78 -6.84 -1.50
N ALA A 11 -11.54 -6.42 -1.78
CA ALA A 11 -10.87 -6.84 -3.01
C ALA A 11 -10.51 -8.33 -2.98
N ARG A 12 -10.16 -8.89 -1.82
CA ARG A 12 -9.90 -10.34 -1.70
C ARG A 12 -11.13 -11.15 -2.08
N HIS A 13 -12.32 -10.71 -1.66
CA HIS A 13 -13.58 -11.34 -2.07
C HIS A 13 -13.83 -11.19 -3.59
N ALA A 14 -13.67 -9.99 -4.15
CA ALA A 14 -13.80 -9.78 -5.60
C ALA A 14 -12.80 -10.63 -6.40
N TYR A 15 -11.57 -10.78 -5.91
CA TYR A 15 -10.57 -11.64 -6.53
C TYR A 15 -10.96 -13.12 -6.46
N SER A 16 -11.48 -13.63 -5.34
CA SER A 16 -11.90 -15.04 -5.26
C SER A 16 -12.97 -15.35 -6.28
N VAL A 17 -13.98 -14.51 -6.38
CA VAL A 17 -15.05 -14.66 -7.39
C VAL A 17 -14.48 -14.61 -8.82
N GLY A 18 -13.62 -13.64 -9.11
CA GLY A 18 -13.02 -13.50 -10.44
C GLY A 18 -12.10 -14.66 -10.81
N VAL A 19 -11.35 -15.22 -9.84
CA VAL A 19 -10.54 -16.44 -10.04
C VAL A 19 -11.41 -17.65 -10.35
N GLU A 20 -12.51 -17.86 -9.60
CA GLU A 20 -13.47 -18.94 -9.84
C GLU A 20 -14.13 -18.84 -11.22
N LEU A 21 -14.37 -17.62 -11.70
CA LEU A 21 -14.91 -17.36 -13.03
C LEU A 21 -13.86 -17.41 -14.15
N GLY A 22 -12.59 -17.72 -13.83
CA GLY A 22 -11.51 -17.81 -14.81
C GLY A 22 -11.11 -16.47 -15.43
N MET A 23 -11.33 -15.35 -14.74
CA MET A 23 -10.98 -14.02 -15.26
C MET A 23 -9.46 -13.83 -15.38
N PRO A 24 -8.98 -13.15 -16.43
CA PRO A 24 -7.57 -12.81 -16.57
C PRO A 24 -7.07 -11.90 -15.43
N THR A 25 -5.80 -12.06 -15.07
CA THR A 25 -5.14 -11.28 -13.98
C THR A 25 -5.30 -9.77 -14.15
N GLY A 26 -5.21 -9.25 -15.37
CA GLY A 26 -5.41 -7.82 -15.64
C GLY A 26 -6.82 -7.34 -15.32
N VAL A 27 -7.84 -8.18 -15.55
CA VAL A 27 -9.24 -7.86 -15.16
C VAL A 27 -9.38 -7.83 -13.63
N LEU A 28 -8.72 -8.76 -12.92
CA LEU A 28 -8.69 -8.74 -11.46
C LEU A 28 -8.04 -7.45 -10.91
N SER A 29 -6.97 -6.96 -11.55
CA SER A 29 -6.38 -5.66 -11.21
C SER A 29 -7.38 -4.51 -11.32
N VAL A 30 -8.20 -4.50 -12.37
CA VAL A 30 -9.27 -3.50 -12.55
C VAL A 30 -10.30 -3.59 -11.43
N LEU A 31 -10.75 -4.80 -11.09
CA LEU A 31 -11.71 -5.01 -10.00
C LEU A 31 -11.15 -4.48 -8.66
N GLY A 32 -9.88 -4.77 -8.36
CA GLY A 32 -9.21 -4.24 -7.16
C GLY A 32 -9.12 -2.72 -7.16
N THR A 33 -8.89 -2.10 -8.32
CA THR A 33 -8.86 -0.64 -8.48
C THR A 33 -10.21 -0.02 -8.12
N PHE A 34 -11.33 -0.59 -8.59
CA PHE A 34 -12.66 -0.08 -8.26
C PHE A 34 -12.96 -0.15 -6.76
N VAL A 35 -12.54 -1.21 -6.08
CA VAL A 35 -12.70 -1.32 -4.63
C VAL A 35 -11.88 -0.25 -3.90
N SER A 36 -10.64 -0.02 -4.31
CA SER A 36 -9.79 1.03 -3.76
C SER A 36 -10.38 2.43 -4.01
N MET A 37 -10.94 2.67 -5.20
CA MET A 37 -11.62 3.92 -5.54
C MET A 37 -12.83 4.18 -4.63
N GLN A 38 -13.64 3.14 -4.34
CA GLN A 38 -14.75 3.29 -3.38
C GLN A 38 -14.24 3.72 -2.00
N ASN A 39 -13.15 3.12 -1.51
CA ASN A 39 -12.54 3.50 -0.24
C ASN A 39 -12.05 4.95 -0.26
N ALA A 40 -11.40 5.38 -1.34
CA ALA A 40 -10.92 6.75 -1.50
C ALA A 40 -12.08 7.76 -1.52
N ARG A 41 -13.18 7.44 -2.18
CA ARG A 41 -14.37 8.30 -2.18
C ARG A 41 -15.00 8.40 -0.80
N MET A 42 -15.11 7.30 -0.06
CA MET A 42 -15.58 7.33 1.34
C MET A 42 -14.69 8.21 2.21
N LEU A 43 -13.36 8.03 2.10
CA LEU A 43 -12.39 8.83 2.84
C LEU A 43 -12.46 10.31 2.45
N HIS A 44 -12.67 10.61 1.17
CA HIS A 44 -12.85 11.99 0.70
C HIS A 44 -14.01 12.69 1.42
N TYR A 45 -15.18 12.06 1.52
CA TYR A 45 -16.31 12.66 2.21
C TYR A 45 -16.02 12.90 3.70
N LEU A 46 -15.27 12.02 4.35
CA LEU A 46 -14.85 12.22 5.75
C LEU A 46 -13.84 13.37 5.90
N LEU A 47 -12.95 13.55 4.92
CA LEU A 47 -11.89 14.54 4.93
C LEU A 47 -12.29 15.89 4.29
N ALA A 48 -13.44 15.97 3.63
CA ALA A 48 -13.90 17.17 2.93
C ALA A 48 -13.97 18.39 3.86
N LYS A 49 -14.42 18.21 5.10
CA LYS A 49 -14.45 19.27 6.12
C LYS A 49 -13.07 19.85 6.48
N HIS A 50 -11.99 19.14 6.15
CA HIS A 50 -10.61 19.58 6.33
C HIS A 50 -9.99 20.15 5.05
N GLY A 51 -10.79 20.31 3.99
CA GLY A 51 -10.33 20.85 2.71
C GLY A 51 -9.39 19.92 1.93
N ILE A 52 -9.36 18.61 2.22
CA ILE A 52 -8.51 17.63 1.53
C ILE A 52 -9.23 17.14 0.27
N PRO A 53 -8.76 17.50 -0.94
CA PRO A 53 -9.41 17.10 -2.18
C PRO A 53 -9.10 15.62 -2.50
N PHE A 54 -10.03 14.99 -3.22
CA PHE A 54 -9.77 13.76 -3.95
C PHE A 54 -9.20 14.12 -5.32
N ILE A 55 -8.11 13.46 -5.70
CA ILE A 55 -7.51 13.59 -7.03
C ILE A 55 -7.47 12.23 -7.73
N GLU A 56 -7.55 12.24 -9.03
CA GLU A 56 -7.39 11.06 -9.88
C GLU A 56 -5.96 11.01 -10.47
N PRO A 57 -5.46 9.84 -10.88
CA PRO A 57 -4.10 9.71 -11.42
C PRO A 57 -3.80 10.65 -12.59
N VAL A 58 -4.79 10.97 -13.41
CA VAL A 58 -4.66 11.95 -14.48
C VAL A 58 -4.27 13.35 -13.99
N GLN A 59 -4.55 13.66 -12.72
CA GLN A 59 -4.22 14.93 -12.06
C GLN A 59 -2.85 14.91 -11.34
N PHE A 60 -2.13 13.78 -11.32
CA PHE A 60 -0.82 13.69 -10.67
C PHE A 60 0.22 14.70 -11.20
N PRO A 61 0.25 15.09 -12.48
CA PRO A 61 1.14 16.18 -12.92
C PRO A 61 0.89 17.52 -12.21
N GLN A 62 -0.29 17.74 -11.69
CA GLN A 62 -0.67 18.95 -10.95
C GLN A 62 -0.51 18.81 -9.42
N LEU A 63 -0.02 17.65 -8.94
CA LEU A 63 0.11 17.37 -7.50
C LEU A 63 0.88 18.48 -6.72
N PRO A 64 1.96 19.08 -7.24
CA PRO A 64 2.64 20.17 -6.54
C PRO A 64 1.71 21.34 -6.20
N PHE A 65 0.85 21.76 -7.12
CA PHE A 65 -0.12 22.85 -6.89
C PHE A 65 -1.15 22.48 -5.81
N TYR A 66 -1.68 21.25 -5.86
CA TYR A 66 -2.60 20.78 -4.81
C TYR A 66 -1.95 20.75 -3.43
N LEU A 67 -0.69 20.33 -3.34
CA LEU A 67 0.02 20.26 -2.06
C LEU A 67 0.39 21.64 -1.52
N GLU A 68 0.67 22.61 -2.39
CA GLU A 68 0.93 24.00 -2.00
C GLU A 68 -0.32 24.65 -1.40
N GLU A 69 -1.49 24.49 -2.05
CA GLU A 69 -2.73 25.09 -1.60
C GLU A 69 -3.40 24.38 -0.42
N ARG A 70 -3.33 23.05 -0.36
CA ARG A 70 -4.16 22.22 0.52
C ARG A 70 -3.39 21.39 1.53
N ASN A 71 -2.07 21.39 1.48
CA ASN A 71 -1.18 20.59 2.33
C ASN A 71 -1.37 19.07 2.25
N ALA A 72 -2.51 18.60 1.75
CA ALA A 72 -2.82 17.18 1.59
C ALA A 72 -3.76 16.92 0.42
N VAL A 73 -3.63 15.73 -0.16
CA VAL A 73 -4.57 15.18 -1.15
C VAL A 73 -4.90 13.74 -0.81
N ASN A 74 -6.07 13.29 -1.24
CA ASN A 74 -6.49 11.89 -1.16
C ASN A 74 -6.63 11.31 -2.57
N PHE A 75 -6.14 10.09 -2.79
CA PHE A 75 -6.31 9.35 -4.04
C PHE A 75 -6.58 7.86 -3.76
N PHE A 76 -7.01 7.12 -4.75
CA PHE A 76 -7.08 5.69 -4.63
C PHE A 76 -5.73 5.05 -4.98
N GLY A 77 -5.21 4.19 -4.12
CA GLY A 77 -4.07 3.35 -4.45
C GLY A 77 -4.48 2.45 -5.61
N MET A 78 -3.75 2.52 -6.70
CA MET A 78 -4.06 1.75 -7.91
C MET A 78 -2.93 0.79 -8.24
N PRO A 79 -3.24 -0.40 -8.75
CA PRO A 79 -2.21 -1.24 -9.34
C PRO A 79 -1.52 -0.48 -10.48
N PRO A 80 -0.16 -0.54 -10.57
CA PRO A 80 0.56 0.17 -11.62
C PRO A 80 0.31 -0.43 -13.02
N TYR A 81 -0.05 -1.70 -13.08
CA TYR A 81 -0.27 -2.47 -14.30
C TYR A 81 -1.70 -3.00 -14.36
N ILE A 82 -2.67 -2.21 -14.72
CA ILE A 82 -4.09 -2.60 -14.71
C ILE A 82 -4.32 -3.80 -15.66
N PHE A 83 -4.65 -3.56 -16.94
CA PHE A 83 -4.84 -4.64 -17.91
C PHE A 83 -3.52 -5.33 -18.32
N TRP A 84 -2.42 -4.65 -18.17
CA TRP A 84 -1.09 -5.03 -18.66
C TRP A 84 -0.23 -5.68 -17.58
N GLN A 85 -0.83 -6.43 -16.65
CA GLN A 85 -0.07 -7.17 -15.66
C GLN A 85 0.98 -8.06 -16.32
N PRO A 86 2.23 -8.02 -15.86
CA PRO A 86 3.26 -8.96 -16.33
C PRO A 86 2.80 -10.40 -16.11
N ASN A 87 3.08 -11.26 -17.08
CA ASN A 87 2.66 -12.66 -17.07
C ASN A 87 1.15 -12.84 -16.83
N PRO A 88 0.29 -12.28 -17.67
CA PRO A 88 -1.14 -12.43 -17.55
C PRO A 88 -1.49 -13.93 -17.59
N ALA A 89 -2.23 -14.38 -16.59
CA ALA A 89 -2.68 -15.76 -16.48
C ALA A 89 -4.11 -15.79 -15.96
N ILE A 90 -4.88 -16.78 -16.41
CA ILE A 90 -6.22 -17.01 -15.89
C ILE A 90 -6.10 -17.51 -14.44
N GLY A 91 -6.95 -16.98 -13.56
CA GLY A 91 -7.05 -17.45 -12.18
C GLY A 91 -5.89 -17.03 -11.26
N ARG A 92 -5.13 -15.99 -11.61
CA ARG A 92 -4.06 -15.46 -10.76
C ARG A 92 -4.38 -14.10 -10.17
N ILE A 93 -4.22 -13.98 -8.86
CA ILE A 93 -4.27 -12.69 -8.17
C ILE A 93 -3.09 -11.82 -8.65
N PRO A 94 -3.32 -10.54 -8.99
CA PRO A 94 -2.25 -9.65 -9.43
C PRO A 94 -1.14 -9.51 -8.38
N PRO A 95 0.13 -9.65 -8.75
CA PRO A 95 1.26 -9.43 -7.85
C PRO A 95 1.45 -7.94 -7.51
N HIS A 96 1.13 -7.04 -8.44
CA HIS A 96 1.22 -5.59 -8.28
C HIS A 96 -0.17 -5.02 -8.01
N ARG A 97 -0.45 -4.65 -6.77
CA ARG A 97 -1.74 -4.09 -6.33
C ARG A 97 -1.57 -2.68 -5.79
N THR A 98 -2.39 -2.31 -4.82
CA THR A 98 -2.48 -0.95 -4.29
C THR A 98 -1.28 -0.53 -3.45
N ASP A 99 -0.63 -1.45 -2.74
CA ASP A 99 0.60 -1.14 -1.99
C ASP A 99 1.72 -0.75 -2.96
N THR A 100 1.92 -1.55 -4.02
CA THR A 100 2.91 -1.28 -5.06
C THR A 100 2.67 0.06 -5.75
N GLY A 101 1.42 0.35 -6.14
CA GLY A 101 1.09 1.63 -6.78
C GLY A 101 1.36 2.82 -5.86
N SER A 102 0.97 2.73 -4.59
CA SER A 102 1.24 3.78 -3.60
C SER A 102 2.73 3.98 -3.35
N TYR A 103 3.51 2.88 -3.31
CA TYR A 103 4.96 2.95 -3.20
C TYR A 103 5.59 3.69 -4.38
N LEU A 104 5.22 3.33 -5.61
CA LEU A 104 5.74 3.97 -6.83
C LEU A 104 5.40 5.46 -6.89
N VAL A 105 4.19 5.86 -6.45
CA VAL A 105 3.85 7.28 -6.30
C VAL A 105 4.81 7.97 -5.32
N SER A 106 5.10 7.34 -4.18
CA SER A 106 6.03 7.91 -3.20
C SER A 106 7.46 8.05 -3.72
N GLU A 107 7.91 7.09 -4.53
CA GLU A 107 9.22 7.10 -5.18
C GLU A 107 9.31 8.20 -6.24
N VAL A 108 8.34 8.27 -7.16
CA VAL A 108 8.33 9.24 -8.26
C VAL A 108 8.29 10.69 -7.76
N PHE A 109 7.51 10.96 -6.70
CA PHE A 109 7.41 12.31 -6.13
C PHE A 109 8.45 12.59 -5.03
N GLY A 110 9.37 11.68 -4.77
CA GLY A 110 10.42 11.85 -3.77
C GLY A 110 9.86 12.13 -2.37
N ALA A 111 8.81 11.41 -1.97
CA ALA A 111 8.15 11.62 -0.68
C ALA A 111 9.16 11.44 0.48
N ARG A 112 9.09 12.30 1.50
CA ARG A 112 9.99 12.25 2.66
C ARG A 112 9.85 10.95 3.46
N SER A 113 8.64 10.43 3.57
CA SER A 113 8.34 9.19 4.29
C SER A 113 7.24 8.41 3.57
N MET A 114 7.26 7.08 3.71
CA MET A 114 6.20 6.18 3.26
C MET A 114 5.71 5.38 4.46
N ILE A 115 4.42 5.50 4.76
CA ILE A 115 3.80 4.84 5.91
C ILE A 115 2.61 4.03 5.40
N TYR A 116 2.66 2.71 5.58
CA TYR A 116 1.53 1.83 5.39
C TYR A 116 0.75 1.70 6.69
N VAL A 117 -0.53 2.03 6.63
CA VAL A 117 -1.45 1.90 7.76
C VAL A 117 -2.24 0.61 7.57
N LYS A 118 -2.02 -0.35 8.45
CA LYS A 118 -2.62 -1.69 8.42
C LYS A 118 -3.43 -1.95 9.70
N ASP A 119 -3.97 -3.14 9.84
CA ASP A 119 -4.73 -3.63 11.01
C ASP A 119 -3.89 -4.55 11.92
N GLU A 120 -2.57 -4.57 11.72
CA GLU A 120 -1.58 -5.28 12.52
C GLU A 120 -0.46 -4.33 12.96
N ASP A 121 0.20 -4.64 14.07
CA ASP A 121 1.25 -3.78 14.64
C ASP A 121 2.48 -3.61 13.74
N GLY A 122 2.62 -4.45 12.74
CA GLY A 122 3.70 -4.47 11.77
C GLY A 122 3.96 -5.88 11.26
N LEU A 123 5.22 -6.20 10.97
CA LEU A 123 5.65 -7.50 10.48
C LEU A 123 5.91 -8.48 11.64
N TYR A 124 5.57 -9.73 11.41
CA TYR A 124 5.83 -10.85 12.32
C TYR A 124 6.49 -12.00 11.57
N THR A 125 7.14 -12.89 12.30
CA THR A 125 7.76 -14.12 11.74
C THR A 125 6.73 -15.12 11.20
N ALA A 126 5.46 -14.98 11.58
CA ALA A 126 4.30 -15.73 11.10
C ALA A 126 3.04 -14.91 11.38
N ASP A 127 1.87 -15.35 10.89
CA ASP A 127 0.59 -14.70 11.18
C ASP A 127 0.26 -14.79 12.69
N PRO A 128 0.28 -13.69 13.45
CA PRO A 128 0.07 -13.71 14.90
C PRO A 128 -1.34 -14.17 15.30
N LYS A 129 -2.31 -14.13 14.37
CA LYS A 129 -3.67 -14.65 14.60
C LYS A 129 -3.74 -16.17 14.54
N LYS A 130 -2.76 -16.82 13.90
CA LYS A 130 -2.70 -18.28 13.70
C LYS A 130 -1.60 -18.94 14.50
N ASP A 131 -0.47 -18.27 14.70
CA ASP A 131 0.69 -18.78 15.43
C ASP A 131 1.00 -17.90 16.65
N ARG A 132 0.79 -18.45 17.85
CA ARG A 132 1.09 -17.78 19.12
C ARG A 132 2.59 -17.56 19.36
N ASN A 133 3.47 -18.24 18.61
CA ASN A 133 4.92 -18.08 18.69
C ASN A 133 5.44 -17.02 17.70
N ALA A 134 4.56 -16.41 16.91
CA ALA A 134 4.93 -15.35 16.00
C ALA A 134 5.59 -14.20 16.76
N LYS A 135 6.79 -13.81 16.32
CA LYS A 135 7.58 -12.74 16.95
C LYS A 135 7.45 -11.49 16.09
N PHE A 136 7.20 -10.37 16.75
CA PHE A 136 7.21 -9.06 16.12
C PHE A 136 8.62 -8.67 15.65
N ILE A 137 8.71 -8.06 14.47
CA ILE A 137 9.95 -7.62 13.84
C ILE A 137 9.89 -6.10 13.74
N PRO A 138 10.60 -5.34 14.60
CA PRO A 138 10.56 -3.88 14.60
C PRO A 138 11.32 -3.26 13.43
N GLU A 139 12.39 -3.91 12.96
CA GLU A 139 13.24 -3.42 11.87
C GLU A 139 13.81 -4.60 11.09
N ILE A 140 13.88 -4.47 9.76
CA ILE A 140 14.40 -5.49 8.86
C ILE A 140 14.84 -4.86 7.53
N THR A 141 15.86 -5.45 6.88
CA THR A 141 16.22 -5.07 5.51
C THR A 141 15.39 -5.84 4.48
N VAL A 142 15.38 -5.33 3.25
CA VAL A 142 14.68 -5.99 2.13
C VAL A 142 15.26 -7.37 1.88
N SER A 143 16.59 -7.52 1.88
CA SER A 143 17.24 -8.81 1.64
C SER A 143 16.95 -9.83 2.73
N GLU A 144 16.99 -9.41 4.00
CA GLU A 144 16.65 -10.27 5.14
C GLU A 144 15.18 -10.74 5.05
N LEU A 145 14.25 -9.80 4.75
CA LEU A 145 12.84 -10.14 4.64
C LEU A 145 12.56 -11.11 3.48
N LYS A 146 13.20 -10.91 2.32
CA LYS A 146 13.09 -11.84 1.19
C LYS A 146 13.70 -13.21 1.52
N ALA A 147 14.81 -13.26 2.24
CA ALA A 147 15.45 -14.50 2.68
C ALA A 147 14.57 -15.32 3.64
N MET A 148 13.72 -14.69 4.43
CA MET A 148 12.76 -15.39 5.29
C MET A 148 11.71 -16.18 4.51
N ASN A 149 11.50 -15.87 3.23
CA ASN A 149 10.55 -16.55 2.33
C ASN A 149 9.16 -16.76 2.98
N LEU A 150 8.66 -15.73 3.64
CA LEU A 150 7.35 -15.79 4.30
C LEU A 150 6.24 -15.89 3.24
N PRO A 151 5.22 -16.73 3.47
CA PRO A 151 4.11 -16.90 2.52
C PRO A 151 3.23 -15.64 2.39
N ASP A 152 3.20 -14.85 3.43
CA ASP A 152 2.50 -13.57 3.49
C ASP A 152 3.36 -12.56 4.26
N VAL A 153 3.41 -11.35 3.73
CA VAL A 153 4.06 -10.20 4.35
C VAL A 153 3.06 -9.05 4.41
N VAL A 154 3.24 -8.14 5.35
CA VAL A 154 2.29 -7.02 5.58
C VAL A 154 2.18 -6.05 4.42
N VAL A 155 3.11 -6.11 3.46
CA VAL A 155 3.10 -5.37 2.19
C VAL A 155 3.17 -6.36 1.03
N GLU A 156 2.87 -5.93 -0.19
CA GLU A 156 3.03 -6.78 -1.37
C GLU A 156 4.51 -7.09 -1.62
N HIS A 157 4.83 -8.35 -1.97
CA HIS A 157 6.21 -8.73 -2.33
C HIS A 157 6.81 -7.84 -3.41
N ALA A 158 6.00 -7.41 -4.38
CA ALA A 158 6.43 -6.49 -5.44
C ALA A 158 6.94 -5.14 -4.90
N VAL A 159 6.51 -4.69 -3.72
CA VAL A 159 7.07 -3.49 -3.08
C VAL A 159 8.54 -3.71 -2.73
N LEU A 160 8.89 -4.90 -2.22
CA LEU A 160 10.27 -5.24 -1.88
C LEU A 160 11.16 -5.26 -3.12
N ASP A 161 10.64 -5.79 -4.25
CA ASP A 161 11.38 -5.82 -5.52
C ASP A 161 11.65 -4.38 -6.05
N HIS A 162 10.68 -3.48 -5.88
CA HIS A 162 10.88 -2.08 -6.24
C HIS A 162 11.84 -1.35 -5.27
N MET A 163 11.82 -1.69 -3.98
CA MET A 163 12.74 -1.11 -2.99
C MET A 163 14.20 -1.41 -3.28
N GLU A 164 14.53 -2.57 -3.83
CA GLU A 164 15.92 -2.93 -4.20
C GLU A 164 16.56 -1.92 -5.17
N ASN A 165 15.74 -1.26 -6.00
CA ASN A 165 16.19 -0.29 -7.00
C ASN A 165 15.74 1.15 -6.67
N ALA A 166 15.29 1.42 -5.47
CA ALA A 166 14.78 2.72 -5.06
C ALA A 166 15.89 3.78 -5.00
N VAL A 167 15.61 4.96 -5.49
CA VAL A 167 16.52 6.12 -5.45
C VAL A 167 16.10 7.07 -4.33
N HIS A 168 14.80 7.35 -4.22
CA HIS A 168 14.26 8.32 -3.28
C HIS A 168 13.70 7.66 -2.02
N ARG A 169 12.94 6.56 -2.18
CA ARG A 169 12.24 5.91 -1.07
C ARG A 169 12.89 4.60 -0.65
N ARG A 170 13.98 4.71 0.12
CA ARG A 170 14.81 3.58 0.58
C ARG A 170 14.33 2.95 1.89
N SER A 171 13.28 3.48 2.48
CA SER A 171 12.66 2.92 3.68
C SER A 171 11.17 3.17 3.68
N LEU A 172 10.44 2.26 4.31
CA LEU A 172 9.02 2.41 4.59
C LEU A 172 8.71 1.96 6.01
N GLN A 173 7.59 2.42 6.52
CA GLN A 173 7.10 2.07 7.85
C GLN A 173 5.73 1.44 7.75
N VAL A 174 5.49 0.37 8.52
CA VAL A 174 4.19 -0.31 8.61
C VAL A 174 3.68 -0.17 10.03
N ILE A 175 2.49 0.39 10.19
CA ILE A 175 1.92 0.71 11.50
C ILE A 175 0.49 0.17 11.64
N ASN A 176 0.07 -0.04 12.88
CA ASN A 176 -1.32 -0.35 13.21
C ASN A 176 -2.16 0.94 13.29
N GLY A 177 -3.09 1.09 12.34
CA GLY A 177 -4.00 2.24 12.32
C GLY A 177 -5.14 2.18 13.33
N LEU A 178 -5.35 1.02 13.96
CA LEU A 178 -6.39 0.83 14.99
C LEU A 178 -5.91 1.29 16.38
N VAL A 179 -4.60 1.46 16.55
CA VAL A 179 -4.02 1.96 17.82
C VAL A 179 -3.98 3.49 17.78
N PRO A 180 -4.63 4.17 18.76
CA PRO A 180 -4.64 5.62 18.81
C PRO A 180 -3.24 6.23 18.84
N ALA A 181 -3.06 7.37 18.20
CA ALA A 181 -1.84 8.16 18.10
C ALA A 181 -0.69 7.51 17.28
N THR A 182 -0.75 6.24 16.87
CA THR A 182 0.34 5.58 16.13
C THR A 182 0.65 6.30 14.82
N LEU A 183 -0.38 6.70 14.05
CA LEU A 183 -0.18 7.45 12.82
C LEU A 183 0.48 8.82 13.09
N THR A 184 0.05 9.54 14.12
CA THR A 184 0.64 10.83 14.49
C THR A 184 2.11 10.69 14.84
N ARG A 185 2.45 9.67 15.62
CA ARG A 185 3.85 9.37 16.00
C ARG A 185 4.70 9.04 14.76
N ALA A 186 4.20 8.19 13.87
CA ALA A 186 4.88 7.86 12.61
C ALA A 186 5.10 9.09 11.73
N LEU A 187 4.09 9.98 11.59
CA LEU A 187 4.21 11.23 10.84
C LEU A 187 5.24 12.20 11.45
N ASN A 188 5.45 12.15 12.76
CA ASN A 188 6.49 12.90 13.46
C ASN A 188 7.88 12.25 13.35
N GLY A 189 7.99 11.10 12.67
CA GLY A 189 9.27 10.40 12.45
C GLY A 189 9.66 9.43 13.56
N GLU A 190 8.74 9.09 14.48
CA GLU A 190 9.02 8.09 15.50
C GLU A 190 9.04 6.67 14.89
N PRO A 191 9.97 5.80 15.33
CA PRO A 191 10.05 4.41 14.87
C PRO A 191 8.98 3.54 15.54
N VAL A 192 7.73 3.65 15.09
CA VAL A 192 6.60 2.82 15.53
C VAL A 192 6.24 1.77 14.50
N GLY A 193 5.79 0.60 14.94
CA GLY A 193 5.51 -0.52 14.06
C GLY A 193 6.79 -1.17 13.50
N THR A 194 6.78 -1.56 12.24
CA THR A 194 7.95 -2.14 11.54
C THR A 194 8.53 -1.15 10.56
N ILE A 195 9.86 -1.01 10.54
CA ILE A 195 10.61 -0.28 9.53
C ILE A 195 11.28 -1.29 8.59
N ILE A 196 11.03 -1.17 7.29
CA ILE A 196 11.69 -1.96 6.24
C ILE A 196 12.63 -1.02 5.49
N THR A 197 13.91 -1.37 5.40
CA THR A 197 14.96 -0.56 4.75
C THR A 197 15.53 -1.28 3.52
N GLN A 198 15.93 -0.52 2.53
CA GLN A 198 16.83 -0.99 1.48
C GLN A 198 18.19 -1.35 2.10
N ASP A 199 18.89 -2.34 1.56
CA ASP A 199 20.23 -2.75 2.00
C ASP A 199 21.28 -1.67 1.77
#